data_2f4ad71de4cf90095081c00c5eea4f44
#
_entry.id   2f4ad71de4cf90095081c00c5eea4f44
#
_cell.length_a   1.000
_cell.length_b   1.000
_cell.length_c   1.000
_cell.angle_alpha   90.00
_cell.angle_beta   90.00
_cell.angle_gamma   90.00
#
_symmetry.space_group_name_H-M   'P 1'
#
loop_
_entity.id
_entity.type
_entity.pdbx_description
1 polymer ?
#
loop_
_entity_poly.entity_id
_entity_poly.type
_entity_poly.pdbx_seq_one_letter_code
_entity_poly.pdbx_strand_id
1 'polypeptide(L)'
;QGVQARGASFWSSAFNLMNAIMGSGILGLSYAMANTGIIGFRYTHTVFPIQYKFSCVDSICAMSTYLFILKSEMPAAVTGFMSTGTSGKWFEDGVTLLILVTLIVVLPLALLPKIGFLGYTSSLAFFFMLFFTVVVVVKKWSIPCPLPVNSTVSLVKTTHTPTHTDFSWKNYSYAYAVPTMAFSFLCHTAVLPIYCELHRPTKQRMQNVANVSIFLSFVVYLISALFGYLTFYTHVESELLLGYDTYLPRDVVVMSVRIAILLAVLLTVPLIHFPARKAVLMLCRGDREFSWLSHALSCFFILTFVLLLAIFVPDIRNVFGVVGSTTSTCLLFVYPGMFYLRISSEPMRSLSSAGAVLLMVIGLFVGVLSLCVIIVSWVQGP
;
A
#
# COMPACT_ATOMS: atom_id res chain seq x y z
N GLN A 1 -12.73 -40.87 7.31
CA GLN A 1 -11.32 -40.44 7.37
C GLN A 1 -11.24 -39.05 6.73
N GLY A 2 -11.27 -38.00 7.57
CA GLY A 2 -11.19 -36.62 7.11
C GLY A 2 -9.82 -36.35 6.53
N VAL A 3 -9.76 -35.91 5.29
CA VAL A 3 -8.57 -35.33 4.68
C VAL A 3 -8.23 -34.06 5.49
N GLN A 4 -7.30 -34.20 6.40
CA GLN A 4 -6.74 -33.08 7.15
C GLN A 4 -6.09 -32.14 6.11
N ALA A 5 -6.73 -31.02 5.79
CA ALA A 5 -6.19 -30.02 4.89
C ALA A 5 -4.81 -29.63 5.41
N ARG A 6 -3.76 -29.86 4.63
CA ARG A 6 -2.39 -29.47 4.97
C ARG A 6 -2.37 -27.96 5.15
N GLY A 7 -2.24 -27.50 6.39
CA GLY A 7 -2.12 -26.08 6.71
C GLY A 7 -0.87 -25.48 6.04
N ALA A 8 -0.87 -24.15 5.84
CA ALA A 8 0.24 -23.42 5.25
C ALA A 8 1.53 -23.57 6.10
N SER A 9 2.67 -23.72 5.45
CA SER A 9 3.96 -23.79 6.14
C SER A 9 4.31 -22.43 6.78
N PHE A 10 5.26 -22.41 7.71
CA PHE A 10 5.77 -21.18 8.32
C PHE A 10 6.18 -20.14 7.27
N TRP A 11 7.00 -20.54 6.31
CA TRP A 11 7.49 -19.65 5.25
C TRP A 11 6.37 -19.18 4.29
N SER A 12 5.44 -20.06 3.94
CA SER A 12 4.28 -19.69 3.13
C SER A 12 3.43 -18.61 3.85
N SER A 13 3.20 -18.78 5.15
CA SER A 13 2.49 -17.79 5.95
C SER A 13 3.27 -16.49 6.09
N ALA A 14 4.61 -16.56 6.22
CA ALA A 14 5.47 -15.38 6.26
C ALA A 14 5.45 -14.63 4.91
N PHE A 15 5.53 -15.32 3.78
CA PHE A 15 5.42 -14.69 2.45
C PHE A 15 4.05 -14.09 2.21
N ASN A 16 2.97 -14.73 2.65
CA ASN A 16 1.62 -14.15 2.55
C ASN A 16 1.53 -12.84 3.35
N LEU A 17 2.09 -12.82 4.56
CA LEU A 17 2.07 -11.62 5.39
C LEU A 17 2.99 -10.53 4.84
N MET A 18 4.19 -10.87 4.34
CA MET A 18 5.08 -9.93 3.68
C MET A 18 4.43 -9.33 2.43
N ASN A 19 3.77 -10.14 1.61
CA ASN A 19 3.07 -9.66 0.42
C ASN A 19 1.90 -8.72 0.79
N ALA A 20 1.18 -9.00 1.88
CA ALA A 20 0.13 -8.13 2.38
C ALA A 20 0.69 -6.78 2.89
N ILE A 21 1.90 -6.76 3.46
CA ILE A 21 2.59 -5.54 3.91
C ILE A 21 3.14 -4.77 2.71
N MET A 22 3.96 -5.42 1.88
CA MET A 22 4.82 -4.77 0.88
C MET A 22 4.09 -4.33 -0.40
N GLY A 23 2.82 -4.60 -0.56
CA GLY A 23 2.02 -4.31 -1.74
C GLY A 23 2.23 -2.91 -2.33
N SER A 24 1.22 -2.07 -2.30
CA SER A 24 1.29 -0.71 -2.87
C SER A 24 2.19 0.25 -2.09
N GLY A 25 2.44 -0.01 -0.80
CA GLY A 25 3.21 0.87 0.07
C GLY A 25 4.64 1.12 -0.37
N ILE A 26 5.28 0.16 -1.04
CA ILE A 26 6.69 0.28 -1.47
C ILE A 26 6.93 1.43 -2.44
N LEU A 27 5.96 1.77 -3.27
CA LEU A 27 6.08 2.85 -4.26
C LEU A 27 6.00 4.24 -3.64
N GLY A 28 5.17 4.42 -2.60
CA GLY A 28 4.98 5.71 -1.93
C GLY A 28 5.98 6.03 -0.83
N LEU A 29 6.78 5.05 -0.37
CA LEU A 29 7.66 5.23 0.79
C LEU A 29 8.86 6.15 0.54
N SER A 30 9.39 6.18 -0.69
CA SER A 30 10.46 7.12 -1.05
C SER A 30 9.98 8.56 -0.95
N TYR A 31 8.74 8.83 -1.38
CA TYR A 31 8.09 10.13 -1.23
C TYR A 31 7.88 10.48 0.25
N ALA A 32 7.41 9.51 1.06
CA ALA A 32 7.26 9.72 2.50
C ALA A 32 8.60 10.04 3.18
N MET A 33 9.68 9.33 2.83
CA MET A 33 11.03 9.58 3.37
C MET A 33 11.58 10.94 2.94
N ALA A 34 11.32 11.40 1.71
CA ALA A 34 11.71 12.73 1.24
C ALA A 34 11.10 13.86 2.08
N ASN A 35 9.91 13.63 2.65
CA ASN A 35 9.19 14.61 3.45
C ASN A 35 9.40 14.51 4.97
N THR A 36 9.85 13.37 5.51
CA THR A 36 10.06 13.17 6.95
C THR A 36 11.52 13.02 7.36
N GLY A 37 12.40 12.80 6.40
CA GLY A 37 13.77 12.39 6.65
C GLY A 37 13.91 10.98 7.22
N ILE A 38 15.15 10.51 7.34
CA ILE A 38 15.49 9.14 7.77
C ILE A 38 15.06 8.87 9.24
N ILE A 39 15.11 9.88 10.11
CA ILE A 39 14.75 9.72 11.52
C ILE A 39 13.25 9.52 11.70
N GLY A 40 12.40 10.25 10.97
CA GLY A 40 10.94 10.09 11.02
C GLY A 40 10.48 8.71 10.59
N PHE A 41 11.15 8.10 9.62
CA PHE A 41 10.83 6.76 9.12
C PHE A 41 10.99 5.64 10.17
N ARG A 42 11.86 5.79 11.16
CA ARG A 42 12.16 4.77 12.18
C ARG A 42 11.08 4.60 13.25
N TYR A 43 10.26 5.63 13.50
CA TYR A 43 9.32 5.62 14.63
C TYR A 43 8.00 4.86 14.39
N THR A 44 7.66 4.49 13.16
CA THR A 44 6.34 3.90 12.82
C THR A 44 6.21 2.39 13.08
N HIS A 45 7.22 1.72 13.66
CA HIS A 45 7.36 0.25 13.62
C HIS A 45 6.78 -0.53 14.81
N THR A 46 6.14 0.04 15.84
CA THR A 46 6.14 -0.63 17.17
C THR A 46 4.79 -1.11 17.75
N VAL A 47 3.64 -1.25 17.03
CA VAL A 47 2.39 -1.67 17.71
C VAL A 47 1.46 -2.61 16.93
N PHE A 48 1.02 -3.70 17.58
CA PHE A 48 0.03 -4.74 17.19
C PHE A 48 -1.15 -4.77 18.20
N PRO A 49 -2.27 -5.47 18.02
CA PRO A 49 -3.18 -5.96 16.98
C PRO A 49 -4.70 -5.71 17.17
N ILE A 50 -5.59 -6.23 16.29
CA ILE A 50 -7.02 -6.65 16.29
C ILE A 50 -8.03 -5.73 15.59
N GLN A 51 -8.73 -6.22 14.48
CA GLN A 51 -10.13 -5.93 14.19
C GLN A 51 -10.84 -6.45 12.93
N TYR A 52 -12.05 -7.01 13.05
CA TYR A 52 -12.88 -7.55 11.96
C TYR A 52 -13.76 -6.52 11.23
N LYS A 53 -14.37 -5.56 11.93
CA LYS A 53 -15.37 -4.67 11.30
C LYS A 53 -14.77 -3.60 10.39
N PHE A 54 -13.57 -3.14 10.66
CA PHE A 54 -12.88 -2.14 9.86
C PHE A 54 -11.99 -2.72 8.77
N SER A 55 -11.74 -4.03 8.82
CA SER A 55 -11.02 -4.78 7.80
C SER A 55 -11.63 -4.64 6.40
N CYS A 56 -12.94 -4.46 6.31
CA CYS A 56 -13.62 -4.27 5.04
C CYS A 56 -13.24 -2.96 4.36
N VAL A 57 -13.34 -1.83 5.08
CA VAL A 57 -13.03 -0.50 4.54
C VAL A 57 -11.57 -0.42 4.13
N ASP A 58 -10.69 -0.91 4.99
CA ASP A 58 -9.26 -0.92 4.73
C ASP A 58 -8.87 -1.80 3.53
N SER A 59 -9.43 -3.01 3.44
CA SER A 59 -9.18 -3.88 2.29
C SER A 59 -9.72 -3.28 0.98
N ILE A 60 -10.87 -2.59 1.01
CA ILE A 60 -11.41 -1.86 -0.14
C ILE A 60 -10.47 -0.73 -0.55
N CYS A 61 -9.98 0.05 0.41
CA CYS A 61 -9.04 1.12 0.16
C CYS A 61 -7.70 0.60 -0.37
N ALA A 62 -7.17 -0.48 0.21
CA ALA A 62 -5.97 -1.13 -0.30
C ALA A 62 -6.15 -1.64 -1.74
N MET A 63 -7.28 -2.26 -2.06
CA MET A 63 -7.57 -2.66 -3.44
C MET A 63 -7.66 -1.45 -4.39
N SER A 64 -8.23 -0.32 -3.94
CA SER A 64 -8.28 0.91 -4.76
C SER A 64 -6.88 1.39 -5.12
N THR A 65 -5.93 1.35 -4.18
CA THR A 65 -4.53 1.74 -4.47
C THR A 65 -3.86 0.79 -5.45
N TYR A 66 -4.14 -0.52 -5.37
CA TYR A 66 -3.63 -1.47 -6.36
C TYR A 66 -4.20 -1.24 -7.75
N LEU A 67 -5.50 -0.99 -7.87
CA LEU A 67 -6.10 -0.65 -9.16
C LEU A 67 -5.61 0.71 -9.68
N PHE A 68 -5.32 1.66 -8.79
CA PHE A 68 -4.70 2.92 -9.17
C PHE A 68 -3.30 2.72 -9.77
N ILE A 69 -2.45 1.89 -9.14
CA ILE A 69 -1.12 1.55 -9.68
C ILE A 69 -1.25 0.88 -11.06
N LEU A 70 -2.23 -0.01 -11.25
CA LEU A 70 -2.49 -0.58 -12.56
C LEU A 70 -2.87 0.50 -13.58
N LYS A 71 -3.72 1.48 -13.19
CA LYS A 71 -4.12 2.60 -14.05
C LYS A 71 -2.94 3.47 -14.47
N SER A 72 -1.99 3.75 -13.55
CA SER A 72 -0.85 4.64 -13.82
C SER A 72 0.28 3.94 -14.57
N GLU A 73 0.62 2.71 -14.19
CA GLU A 73 1.81 2.02 -14.69
C GLU A 73 1.57 1.21 -15.97
N MET A 74 0.32 0.74 -16.24
CA MET A 74 0.05 -0.06 -17.42
C MET A 74 0.23 0.68 -18.75
N PRO A 75 -0.26 1.91 -18.94
CA PRO A 75 -0.03 2.65 -20.17
C PRO A 75 1.46 2.81 -20.48
N ALA A 76 2.24 3.17 -19.46
CA ALA A 76 3.68 3.33 -19.58
C ALA A 76 4.40 2.01 -19.92
N ALA A 77 3.93 0.88 -19.37
CA ALA A 77 4.45 -0.43 -19.75
C ALA A 77 4.12 -0.79 -21.20
N VAL A 78 2.87 -0.59 -21.64
CA VAL A 78 2.43 -0.92 -23.00
C VAL A 78 3.12 -0.04 -24.03
N THR A 79 3.16 1.28 -23.83
CA THR A 79 3.80 2.22 -24.75
C THR A 79 5.31 2.05 -24.83
N GLY A 80 5.95 1.62 -23.74
CA GLY A 80 7.38 1.31 -23.72
C GLY A 80 7.76 0.14 -24.62
N PHE A 81 6.89 -0.86 -24.79
CA PHE A 81 7.09 -1.99 -25.70
C PHE A 81 6.67 -1.71 -27.14
N MET A 82 5.64 -0.90 -27.32
CA MET A 82 5.17 -0.53 -28.65
C MET A 82 5.93 0.71 -29.12
N SER A 83 7.01 0.56 -29.84
CA SER A 83 7.84 1.65 -30.38
C SER A 83 7.18 2.43 -31.55
N THR A 84 5.88 2.41 -31.70
CA THR A 84 5.17 3.04 -32.82
C THR A 84 4.57 4.38 -32.43
N GLY A 85 5.06 5.44 -33.04
CA GLY A 85 4.62 6.83 -32.91
C GLY A 85 3.22 7.10 -33.47
N THR A 86 2.19 6.45 -32.96
CA THR A 86 0.78 6.75 -33.23
C THR A 86 0.09 7.10 -31.93
N SER A 87 0.11 8.36 -31.58
CA SER A 87 -0.68 8.99 -30.53
C SER A 87 -2.17 8.76 -30.78
N GLY A 88 -2.94 8.51 -29.71
CA GLY A 88 -4.40 8.44 -29.74
C GLY A 88 -5.02 7.05 -29.82
N LYS A 89 -4.29 5.98 -29.48
CA LYS A 89 -4.86 4.63 -29.41
C LYS A 89 -5.44 4.35 -28.02
N TRP A 90 -6.48 3.50 -27.95
CA TRP A 90 -7.18 3.08 -26.72
C TRP A 90 -6.27 2.49 -25.63
N PHE A 91 -5.09 1.96 -26.01
CA PHE A 91 -4.11 1.39 -25.08
C PHE A 91 -3.21 2.44 -24.38
N GLU A 92 -3.32 3.73 -24.75
CA GLU A 92 -2.70 4.84 -24.04
C GLU A 92 -3.58 5.35 -22.90
N ASP A 93 -4.89 5.04 -22.95
CA ASP A 93 -5.83 5.42 -21.91
C ASP A 93 -5.80 4.43 -20.73
N GLY A 94 -5.24 4.88 -19.60
CA GLY A 94 -5.13 4.07 -18.37
C GLY A 94 -6.47 3.60 -17.83
N VAL A 95 -7.56 4.34 -18.04
CA VAL A 95 -8.90 3.96 -17.59
C VAL A 95 -9.43 2.77 -18.41
N THR A 96 -9.29 2.84 -19.72
CA THR A 96 -9.71 1.74 -20.61
C THR A 96 -8.93 0.46 -20.32
N LEU A 97 -7.60 0.55 -20.17
CA LEU A 97 -6.77 -0.59 -19.79
C LEU A 97 -7.13 -1.16 -18.43
N LEU A 98 -7.38 -0.30 -17.44
CA LEU A 98 -7.79 -0.71 -16.11
C LEU A 98 -9.10 -1.49 -16.14
N ILE A 99 -10.12 -1.01 -16.84
CA ILE A 99 -11.41 -1.70 -16.98
C ILE A 99 -11.23 -3.08 -17.62
N LEU A 100 -10.46 -3.15 -18.72
CA LEU A 100 -10.21 -4.38 -19.45
C LEU A 100 -9.50 -5.42 -18.56
N VAL A 101 -8.43 -5.04 -17.87
CA VAL A 101 -7.69 -5.94 -17.00
C VAL A 101 -8.51 -6.35 -15.77
N THR A 102 -9.29 -5.43 -15.22
CA THR A 102 -10.17 -5.75 -14.09
C THR A 102 -11.20 -6.80 -14.48
N LEU A 103 -11.79 -6.73 -15.67
CA LEU A 103 -12.78 -7.69 -16.13
C LEU A 103 -12.17 -9.04 -16.55
N ILE A 104 -11.02 -9.01 -17.25
CA ILE A 104 -10.43 -10.25 -17.83
C ILE A 104 -9.55 -10.99 -16.82
N VAL A 105 -8.84 -10.28 -15.93
CA VAL A 105 -7.85 -10.89 -15.03
C VAL A 105 -8.30 -10.83 -13.58
N VAL A 106 -8.61 -9.62 -13.07
CA VAL A 106 -8.88 -9.44 -11.64
C VAL A 106 -10.19 -10.13 -11.22
N LEU A 107 -11.25 -9.98 -11.99
CA LEU A 107 -12.55 -10.59 -11.68
C LEU A 107 -12.50 -12.11 -11.62
N PRO A 108 -11.93 -12.83 -12.60
CA PRO A 108 -11.80 -14.30 -12.50
C PRO A 108 -10.95 -14.74 -11.31
N LEU A 109 -9.85 -14.04 -11.00
CA LEU A 109 -9.02 -14.33 -9.84
C LEU A 109 -9.76 -14.07 -8.52
N ALA A 110 -10.55 -13.01 -8.44
CA ALA A 110 -11.35 -12.67 -7.26
C ALA A 110 -12.51 -13.65 -7.02
N LEU A 111 -13.02 -14.29 -8.06
CA LEU A 111 -14.06 -15.32 -7.98
C LEU A 111 -13.55 -16.65 -7.41
N LEU A 112 -12.24 -16.86 -7.30
CA LEU A 112 -11.70 -18.09 -6.72
C LEU A 112 -12.14 -18.27 -5.26
N PRO A 113 -12.76 -19.43 -4.91
CA PRO A 113 -13.29 -19.63 -3.56
C PRO A 113 -12.25 -20.03 -2.52
N LYS A 114 -11.10 -20.55 -2.93
CA LYS A 114 -10.06 -21.10 -2.05
C LYS A 114 -8.72 -20.38 -2.22
N ILE A 115 -8.08 -20.10 -1.08
CA ILE A 115 -6.81 -19.36 -0.97
C ILE A 115 -5.58 -20.29 -1.11
N GLY A 116 -5.73 -21.60 -1.21
CA GLY A 116 -4.61 -22.55 -1.18
C GLY A 116 -3.50 -22.32 -2.21
N PHE A 117 -3.81 -21.67 -3.34
CA PHE A 117 -2.84 -21.25 -4.36
C PHE A 117 -2.08 -19.97 -3.96
N LEU A 118 -2.59 -19.21 -2.98
CA LEU A 118 -2.11 -17.88 -2.62
C LEU A 118 -0.70 -17.87 -2.02
N GLY A 119 -0.27 -18.97 -1.37
CA GLY A 119 1.09 -19.07 -0.83
C GLY A 119 2.18 -19.00 -1.90
N TYR A 120 1.94 -19.61 -3.05
CA TYR A 120 2.89 -19.57 -4.17
C TYR A 120 2.88 -18.22 -4.88
N THR A 121 1.71 -17.64 -5.09
CA THR A 121 1.58 -16.29 -5.71
C THR A 121 2.17 -15.21 -4.83
N SER A 122 2.00 -15.30 -3.52
CA SER A 122 2.62 -14.35 -2.57
C SER A 122 4.14 -14.46 -2.54
N SER A 123 4.69 -15.67 -2.63
CA SER A 123 6.14 -15.86 -2.74
C SER A 123 6.68 -15.22 -4.01
N LEU A 124 6.01 -15.43 -5.14
CA LEU A 124 6.38 -14.83 -6.41
C LEU A 124 6.31 -13.29 -6.38
N ALA A 125 5.22 -12.74 -5.83
CA ALA A 125 5.07 -11.30 -5.66
C ALA A 125 6.18 -10.71 -4.76
N PHE A 126 6.57 -11.40 -3.69
CA PHE A 126 7.69 -10.99 -2.85
C PHE A 126 9.01 -10.92 -3.64
N PHE A 127 9.32 -11.89 -4.48
CA PHE A 127 10.51 -11.85 -5.32
C PHE A 127 10.48 -10.71 -6.34
N PHE A 128 9.32 -10.36 -6.89
CA PHE A 128 9.18 -9.18 -7.74
C PHE A 128 9.47 -7.88 -6.98
N MET A 129 9.03 -7.77 -5.71
CA MET A 129 9.35 -6.60 -4.88
C MET A 129 10.84 -6.54 -4.49
N LEU A 130 11.50 -7.69 -4.27
CA LEU A 130 12.95 -7.74 -4.11
C LEU A 130 13.67 -7.30 -5.39
N PHE A 131 13.23 -7.77 -6.55
CA PHE A 131 13.79 -7.36 -7.83
C PHE A 131 13.67 -5.84 -8.03
N PHE A 132 12.50 -5.26 -7.75
CA PHE A 132 12.31 -3.81 -7.73
C PHE A 132 13.34 -3.12 -6.82
N THR A 133 13.48 -3.56 -5.59
CA THR A 133 14.41 -2.96 -4.62
C THR A 133 15.86 -3.02 -5.11
N VAL A 134 16.30 -4.16 -5.65
CA VAL A 134 17.65 -4.32 -6.22
C VAL A 134 17.86 -3.34 -7.38
N VAL A 135 16.90 -3.20 -8.26
CA VAL A 135 16.99 -2.27 -9.39
C VAL A 135 17.05 -0.82 -8.92
N VAL A 136 16.24 -0.42 -7.94
CA VAL A 136 16.30 0.93 -7.34
C VAL A 136 17.71 1.21 -6.80
N VAL A 137 18.33 0.24 -6.10
CA VAL A 137 19.70 0.36 -5.62
C VAL A 137 20.70 0.52 -6.77
N VAL A 138 20.63 -0.33 -7.78
CA VAL A 138 21.56 -0.31 -8.92
C VAL A 138 21.42 0.98 -9.74
N LYS A 139 20.19 1.41 -10.01
CA LYS A 139 19.89 2.60 -10.82
C LYS A 139 20.28 3.92 -10.15
N LYS A 140 20.55 3.94 -8.84
CA LYS A 140 21.13 5.10 -8.17
C LYS A 140 22.40 5.63 -8.85
N TRP A 141 23.25 4.73 -9.34
CA TRP A 141 24.50 5.10 -10.02
C TRP A 141 24.33 5.36 -11.53
N SER A 142 23.17 5.06 -12.11
CA SER A 142 22.87 5.32 -13.52
C SER A 142 22.37 6.74 -13.77
N ILE A 143 21.89 7.43 -12.73
CA ILE A 143 21.41 8.81 -12.83
C ILE A 143 22.48 9.74 -12.28
N PRO A 144 22.97 10.71 -13.09
CA PRO A 144 24.03 11.64 -12.68
C PRO A 144 23.54 12.56 -11.56
N CYS A 145 24.42 12.87 -10.63
CA CYS A 145 24.18 13.83 -9.56
C CYS A 145 25.11 15.04 -9.75
N PRO A 146 24.60 16.30 -9.82
CA PRO A 146 23.21 16.74 -9.67
C PRO A 146 22.31 16.34 -10.86
N LEU A 147 21.01 16.19 -10.56
CA LEU A 147 20.02 15.83 -11.57
C LEU A 147 20.06 16.83 -12.74
N PRO A 148 20.06 16.39 -14.01
CA PRO A 148 20.05 17.29 -15.16
C PRO A 148 18.75 18.11 -15.15
N VAL A 149 18.86 19.42 -15.01
CA VAL A 149 17.74 20.35 -15.11
C VAL A 149 17.35 20.41 -16.58
N ASN A 150 16.26 19.75 -16.98
CA ASN A 150 15.72 19.87 -18.32
C ASN A 150 15.31 21.33 -18.56
N SER A 151 15.95 21.98 -19.50
CA SER A 151 15.80 23.41 -19.83
C SER A 151 14.37 23.81 -20.26
N THR A 152 13.49 22.86 -20.47
CA THR A 152 12.08 23.08 -20.81
C THR A 152 11.17 23.40 -19.63
N VAL A 153 11.60 23.12 -18.38
CA VAL A 153 10.84 23.45 -17.16
C VAL A 153 11.22 24.80 -16.57
N SER A 154 12.32 25.42 -17.03
CA SER A 154 12.84 26.69 -16.50
C SER A 154 12.12 27.95 -16.99
N LEU A 155 11.11 27.85 -17.84
CA LEU A 155 10.38 29.03 -18.38
C LEU A 155 9.19 29.51 -17.52
N VAL A 156 8.89 28.86 -16.38
CA VAL A 156 7.80 29.26 -15.47
C VAL A 156 8.33 29.67 -14.10
N LYS A 157 9.65 29.80 -13.91
CA LYS A 157 10.19 30.33 -12.65
C LYS A 157 10.55 31.81 -12.82
N THR A 158 9.53 32.66 -12.89
CA THR A 158 9.65 34.12 -12.73
C THR A 158 10.17 34.42 -11.33
N THR A 159 11.32 35.07 -11.30
CA THR A 159 11.79 36.05 -10.32
C THR A 159 10.94 36.20 -9.04
N HIS A 160 11.31 35.49 -7.98
CA HIS A 160 11.12 35.96 -6.62
C HIS A 160 12.43 35.78 -5.86
N THR A 161 13.11 36.90 -5.62
CA THR A 161 14.17 37.05 -4.62
C THR A 161 13.70 36.50 -3.27
N PRO A 162 14.53 35.72 -2.53
CA PRO A 162 14.17 35.25 -1.22
C PRO A 162 14.25 36.40 -0.23
N THR A 163 13.14 37.07 0.04
CA THR A 163 12.99 37.89 1.24
C THR A 163 12.70 36.98 2.41
N HIS A 164 13.49 37.15 3.45
CA HIS A 164 13.38 36.54 4.76
C HIS A 164 11.92 36.47 5.25
N THR A 165 11.57 35.34 5.94
CA THR A 165 10.38 35.16 6.78
C THR A 165 9.05 34.83 6.06
N ASP A 166 9.07 33.88 5.13
CA ASP A 166 7.86 33.13 4.89
C ASP A 166 8.09 31.68 5.32
N PHE A 167 7.65 31.35 6.53
CA PHE A 167 7.30 30.01 6.94
C PHE A 167 6.04 29.66 6.11
N SER A 168 6.28 29.50 4.81
CA SER A 168 5.25 29.26 3.82
C SER A 168 4.72 27.87 4.08
N TRP A 169 3.44 27.79 4.41
CA TRP A 169 2.63 26.58 4.49
C TRP A 169 2.58 25.79 3.17
N LYS A 170 3.38 26.15 2.18
CA LYS A 170 3.49 25.50 0.86
C LYS A 170 4.03 24.05 0.88
N ASN A 171 4.50 23.55 2.03
CA ASN A 171 4.98 22.18 2.16
C ASN A 171 3.97 21.26 2.85
N TYR A 172 2.72 21.23 2.38
CA TYR A 172 1.71 20.25 2.84
C TYR A 172 2.12 18.78 2.59
N SER A 173 3.17 18.55 1.85
CA SER A 173 3.72 17.21 1.56
C SER A 173 4.04 16.41 2.82
N TYR A 174 4.45 17.07 3.91
CA TYR A 174 4.71 16.41 5.21
C TYR A 174 3.46 15.75 5.81
N ALA A 175 2.28 16.31 5.55
CA ALA A 175 1.01 15.76 6.07
C ALA A 175 0.67 14.40 5.48
N TYR A 176 1.16 14.10 4.29
CA TYR A 176 0.95 12.79 3.64
C TYR A 176 1.96 11.74 4.09
N ALA A 177 3.11 12.13 4.65
CA ALA A 177 4.19 11.19 4.94
C ALA A 177 3.83 10.20 6.06
N VAL A 178 3.34 10.69 7.21
CA VAL A 178 2.97 9.84 8.34
C VAL A 178 1.81 8.91 8.00
N PRO A 179 0.70 9.38 7.39
CA PRO A 179 -0.37 8.51 6.90
C PRO A 179 0.10 7.45 5.90
N THR A 180 0.97 7.82 4.96
CA THR A 180 1.53 6.87 3.97
C THR A 180 2.35 5.78 4.66
N MET A 181 3.17 6.14 5.66
CA MET A 181 3.91 5.16 6.47
C MET A 181 2.97 4.24 7.26
N ALA A 182 1.93 4.78 7.88
CA ALA A 182 0.93 4.00 8.61
C ALA A 182 0.22 3.02 7.66
N PHE A 183 -0.21 3.48 6.48
CA PHE A 183 -0.81 2.63 5.47
C PHE A 183 0.12 1.52 4.98
N SER A 184 1.40 1.83 4.75
CA SER A 184 2.38 0.88 4.20
C SER A 184 2.67 -0.33 5.11
N PHE A 185 2.50 -0.20 6.42
CA PHE A 185 2.67 -1.30 7.38
C PHE A 185 1.36 -1.96 7.79
N LEU A 186 0.27 -1.69 7.09
CA LEU A 186 -1.04 -2.19 7.43
C LEU A 186 -1.21 -3.66 6.99
N CYS A 187 -1.06 -4.58 7.92
CA CYS A 187 -1.22 -6.03 7.69
C CYS A 187 -2.32 -6.67 8.53
N HIS A 188 -3.02 -5.90 9.36
CA HIS A 188 -3.95 -6.39 10.36
C HIS A 188 -5.08 -7.22 9.78
N THR A 189 -5.56 -6.86 8.59
CA THR A 189 -6.63 -7.56 7.87
C THR A 189 -6.23 -8.98 7.44
N ALA A 190 -4.94 -9.19 7.15
CA ALA A 190 -4.40 -10.46 6.68
C ALA A 190 -3.98 -11.40 7.81
N VAL A 191 -3.70 -10.89 9.02
CA VAL A 191 -3.16 -11.68 10.15
C VAL A 191 -4.05 -12.84 10.50
N LEU A 192 -5.34 -12.62 10.63
CA LEU A 192 -6.28 -13.63 11.11
C LEU A 192 -6.59 -14.72 10.07
N PRO A 193 -6.82 -14.41 8.79
CA PRO A 193 -6.88 -15.43 7.74
C PRO A 193 -5.63 -16.30 7.69
N ILE A 194 -4.44 -15.69 7.79
CA ILE A 194 -3.16 -16.42 7.77
C ILE A 194 -3.01 -17.31 9.01
N TYR A 195 -3.42 -16.84 10.19
CA TYR A 195 -3.41 -17.65 11.40
C TYR A 195 -4.30 -18.89 11.28
N CYS A 196 -5.50 -18.75 10.71
CA CYS A 196 -6.42 -19.87 10.47
C CYS A 196 -5.87 -20.91 9.47
N GLU A 197 -5.02 -20.51 8.55
CA GLU A 197 -4.38 -21.38 7.56
C GLU A 197 -3.04 -21.98 8.03
N LEU A 198 -2.45 -21.45 9.10
CA LEU A 198 -1.14 -21.85 9.58
C LEU A 198 -1.15 -23.31 10.08
N HIS A 199 -0.19 -24.11 9.61
CA HIS A 199 -0.01 -25.48 10.10
C HIS A 199 0.34 -25.47 11.60
N ARG A 200 -0.47 -26.16 12.43
CA ARG A 200 -0.38 -26.13 13.89
C ARG A 200 -0.42 -24.70 14.45
N PRO A 201 -1.56 -24.00 14.38
CA PRO A 201 -1.68 -22.61 14.80
C PRO A 201 -1.45 -22.50 16.31
N THR A 202 -0.36 -21.85 16.69
CA THR A 202 -0.05 -21.48 18.08
C THR A 202 0.26 -19.99 18.13
N LYS A 203 -0.05 -19.36 19.27
CA LYS A 203 0.23 -17.93 19.48
C LYS A 203 1.71 -17.60 19.24
N GLN A 204 2.62 -18.42 19.78
CA GLN A 204 4.07 -18.24 19.61
C GLN A 204 4.50 -18.35 18.15
N ARG A 205 3.97 -19.32 17.41
CA ARG A 205 4.33 -19.53 16.00
C ARG A 205 3.85 -18.37 15.13
N MET A 206 2.64 -17.87 15.37
CA MET A 206 2.13 -16.70 14.66
C MET A 206 2.92 -15.44 15.00
N GLN A 207 3.33 -15.27 16.26
CA GLN A 207 4.19 -14.17 16.67
C GLN A 207 5.52 -14.19 15.92
N ASN A 208 6.14 -15.36 15.78
CA ASN A 208 7.38 -15.51 15.02
C ASN A 208 7.18 -15.20 13.52
N VAL A 209 6.07 -15.67 12.92
CA VAL A 209 5.70 -15.32 11.53
C VAL A 209 5.59 -13.81 11.38
N ALA A 210 4.87 -13.14 12.29
CA ALA A 210 4.69 -11.70 12.25
C ALA A 210 6.03 -10.95 12.41
N ASN A 211 6.84 -11.32 13.39
CA ASN A 211 8.13 -10.68 13.64
C ASN A 211 9.06 -10.77 12.43
N VAL A 212 9.19 -11.97 11.84
CA VAL A 212 10.04 -12.19 10.65
C VAL A 212 9.49 -11.39 9.46
N SER A 213 8.20 -11.45 9.21
CA SER A 213 7.58 -10.75 8.07
C SER A 213 7.72 -9.24 8.17
N ILE A 214 7.43 -8.66 9.35
CA ILE A 214 7.54 -7.23 9.58
C ILE A 214 9.00 -6.77 9.46
N PHE A 215 9.94 -7.51 10.06
CA PHE A 215 11.37 -7.17 9.99
C PHE A 215 11.89 -7.19 8.56
N LEU A 216 11.62 -8.25 7.79
CA LEU A 216 12.07 -8.34 6.39
C LEU A 216 11.42 -7.26 5.52
N SER A 217 10.11 -7.01 5.68
CA SER A 217 9.41 -5.93 4.97
C SER A 217 10.01 -4.57 5.31
N PHE A 218 10.32 -4.32 6.58
CA PHE A 218 10.97 -3.07 7.02
C PHE A 218 12.34 -2.88 6.36
N VAL A 219 13.17 -3.92 6.30
CA VAL A 219 14.50 -3.83 5.66
C VAL A 219 14.37 -3.51 4.17
N VAL A 220 13.47 -4.20 3.46
CA VAL A 220 13.22 -3.98 2.02
C VAL A 220 12.70 -2.56 1.79
N TYR A 221 11.75 -2.11 2.59
CA TYR A 221 11.21 -0.76 2.55
C TYR A 221 12.26 0.32 2.81
N LEU A 222 13.09 0.12 3.85
CA LEU A 222 14.14 1.06 4.20
C LEU A 222 15.15 1.22 3.07
N ILE A 223 15.60 0.12 2.47
CA ILE A 223 16.53 0.14 1.34
C ILE A 223 15.88 0.84 0.15
N SER A 224 14.69 0.45 -0.25
CA SER A 224 13.97 1.03 -1.39
C SER A 224 13.73 2.53 -1.19
N ALA A 225 13.25 2.94 -0.03
CA ALA A 225 12.98 4.34 0.29
C ALA A 225 14.26 5.18 0.34
N LEU A 226 15.31 4.66 0.99
CA LEU A 226 16.60 5.36 1.10
C LEU A 226 17.24 5.59 -0.27
N PHE A 227 17.34 4.54 -1.09
CA PHE A 227 17.96 4.66 -2.41
C PHE A 227 17.07 5.43 -3.39
N GLY A 228 15.75 5.32 -3.31
CA GLY A 228 14.82 6.17 -4.06
C GLY A 228 14.99 7.65 -3.69
N TYR A 229 15.05 7.96 -2.40
CA TYR A 229 15.32 9.33 -1.95
C TYR A 229 16.71 9.83 -2.39
N LEU A 230 17.76 9.04 -2.22
CA LEU A 230 19.12 9.40 -2.64
C LEU A 230 19.30 9.54 -4.16
N THR A 231 18.36 9.00 -4.95
CA THR A 231 18.36 9.15 -6.41
C THR A 231 17.74 10.47 -6.83
N PHE A 232 16.58 10.83 -6.28
CA PHE A 232 15.78 11.96 -6.75
C PHE A 232 15.77 13.16 -5.77
N TYR A 233 16.17 12.98 -4.49
CA TYR A 233 16.17 14.00 -3.45
C TYR A 233 14.80 14.69 -3.29
N THR A 234 14.74 16.00 -3.54
CA THR A 234 13.49 16.80 -3.46
C THR A 234 12.55 16.60 -4.65
N HIS A 235 12.99 15.91 -5.71
CA HIS A 235 12.23 15.65 -6.94
C HIS A 235 11.61 14.24 -6.96
N VAL A 236 11.41 13.63 -5.79
CA VAL A 236 10.73 12.33 -5.69
C VAL A 236 9.25 12.52 -6.03
N GLU A 237 8.81 11.81 -7.08
CA GLU A 237 7.39 11.76 -7.47
C GLU A 237 6.56 10.95 -6.48
N SER A 238 5.23 11.10 -6.54
CA SER A 238 4.29 10.35 -5.70
C SER A 238 4.40 8.83 -5.88
N GLU A 239 4.73 8.40 -7.10
CA GLU A 239 5.12 7.04 -7.43
C GLU A 239 6.58 7.05 -7.93
N LEU A 240 7.43 6.23 -7.30
CA LEU A 240 8.86 6.23 -7.59
C LEU A 240 9.18 5.92 -9.06
N LEU A 241 8.39 5.05 -9.70
CA LEU A 241 8.62 4.66 -11.10
C LEU A 241 8.37 5.80 -12.10
N LEU A 242 7.49 6.74 -11.80
CA LEU A 242 7.27 7.92 -12.64
C LEU A 242 8.54 8.81 -12.72
N GLY A 243 9.28 8.89 -11.61
CA GLY A 243 10.57 9.61 -11.61
C GLY A 243 11.58 9.01 -12.57
N TYR A 244 11.62 7.71 -12.76
CA TYR A 244 12.53 7.07 -13.72
C TYR A 244 12.18 7.37 -15.18
N ASP A 245 10.90 7.58 -15.53
CA ASP A 245 10.51 7.95 -16.90
C ASP A 245 11.12 9.28 -17.35
N THR A 246 11.24 10.21 -16.41
CA THR A 246 11.80 11.54 -16.69
C THR A 246 13.30 11.49 -16.99
N TYR A 247 14.06 10.63 -16.29
CA TYR A 247 15.52 10.61 -16.35
C TYR A 247 16.10 9.44 -17.16
N LEU A 248 15.37 8.33 -17.27
CA LEU A 248 15.78 7.11 -17.99
C LEU A 248 14.64 6.61 -18.90
N PRO A 249 14.23 7.40 -19.91
CA PRO A 249 13.15 7.00 -20.80
C PRO A 249 13.55 5.73 -21.58
N ARG A 250 12.66 4.73 -21.61
CA ARG A 250 12.84 3.44 -22.32
C ARG A 250 14.01 2.57 -21.83
N ASP A 251 14.41 2.70 -20.58
CA ASP A 251 15.40 1.78 -20.01
C ASP A 251 14.77 0.39 -19.82
N VAL A 252 15.36 -0.62 -20.45
CA VAL A 252 14.84 -2.02 -20.47
C VAL A 252 14.71 -2.58 -19.06
N VAL A 253 15.63 -2.23 -18.15
CA VAL A 253 15.61 -2.71 -16.76
C VAL A 253 14.45 -2.07 -16.00
N VAL A 254 14.22 -0.76 -16.17
CA VAL A 254 13.07 -0.06 -15.55
C VAL A 254 11.76 -0.62 -16.10
N MET A 255 11.67 -0.89 -17.40
CA MET A 255 10.50 -1.52 -18.01
C MET A 255 10.24 -2.92 -17.47
N SER A 256 11.27 -3.74 -17.28
CA SER A 256 11.12 -5.08 -16.70
C SER A 256 10.65 -5.03 -15.24
N VAL A 257 11.12 -4.06 -14.45
CA VAL A 257 10.62 -3.80 -13.09
C VAL A 257 9.16 -3.41 -13.10
N ARG A 258 8.75 -2.55 -14.02
CA ARG A 258 7.35 -2.12 -14.16
C ARG A 258 6.42 -3.31 -14.40
N ILE A 259 6.81 -4.23 -15.29
CA ILE A 259 6.05 -5.48 -15.49
C ILE A 259 6.04 -6.33 -14.24
N ALA A 260 7.18 -6.47 -13.57
CA ALA A 260 7.26 -7.25 -12.34
C ALA A 260 6.31 -6.72 -11.25
N ILE A 261 6.23 -5.38 -11.08
CA ILE A 261 5.29 -4.75 -10.14
C ILE A 261 3.84 -4.95 -10.58
N LEU A 262 3.52 -4.76 -11.87
CA LEU A 262 2.18 -5.00 -12.38
C LEU A 262 1.72 -6.44 -12.11
N LEU A 263 2.60 -7.43 -12.34
CA LEU A 263 2.33 -8.82 -12.02
C LEU A 263 2.18 -9.06 -10.51
N ALA A 264 3.05 -8.46 -9.69
CA ALA A 264 2.94 -8.56 -8.25
C ALA A 264 1.61 -8.01 -7.73
N VAL A 265 1.20 -6.85 -8.21
CA VAL A 265 -0.08 -6.21 -7.87
C VAL A 265 -1.26 -7.10 -8.29
N LEU A 266 -1.28 -7.60 -9.53
CA LEU A 266 -2.32 -8.50 -10.02
C LEU A 266 -2.46 -9.78 -9.18
N LEU A 267 -1.33 -10.34 -8.72
CA LEU A 267 -1.31 -11.53 -7.87
C LEU A 267 -1.73 -11.23 -6.41
N THR A 268 -1.58 -9.98 -5.97
CA THR A 268 -1.91 -9.57 -4.59
C THR A 268 -3.38 -9.19 -4.42
N VAL A 269 -4.05 -8.69 -5.47
CA VAL A 269 -5.47 -8.29 -5.39
C VAL A 269 -6.38 -9.39 -4.84
N PRO A 270 -6.31 -10.66 -5.27
CA PRO A 270 -7.14 -11.73 -4.71
C PRO A 270 -6.91 -11.98 -3.21
N LEU A 271 -5.67 -11.77 -2.73
CA LEU A 271 -5.31 -11.92 -1.32
C LEU A 271 -6.07 -10.92 -0.43
N ILE A 272 -6.15 -9.68 -0.87
CA ILE A 272 -6.83 -8.61 -0.12
C ILE A 272 -8.34 -8.64 -0.36
N HIS A 273 -8.78 -9.05 -1.54
CA HIS A 273 -10.20 -9.20 -1.84
C HIS A 273 -10.90 -10.24 -0.96
N PHE A 274 -10.19 -11.30 -0.57
CA PHE A 274 -10.76 -12.39 0.23
C PHE A 274 -11.27 -11.94 1.62
N PRO A 275 -10.49 -11.24 2.47
CA PRO A 275 -11.01 -10.72 3.74
C PRO A 275 -12.12 -9.68 3.56
N ALA A 276 -12.03 -8.80 2.55
CA ALA A 276 -13.07 -7.83 2.23
C ALA A 276 -14.39 -8.51 1.92
N ARG A 277 -14.37 -9.53 1.04
CA ARG A 277 -15.55 -10.30 0.68
C ARG A 277 -16.16 -11.02 1.88
N LYS A 278 -15.32 -11.68 2.70
CA LYS A 278 -15.81 -12.32 3.96
C LYS A 278 -16.49 -11.31 4.86
N ALA A 279 -15.89 -10.13 5.04
CA ALA A 279 -16.47 -9.09 5.88
C ALA A 279 -17.82 -8.57 5.34
N VAL A 280 -17.91 -8.32 4.03
CA VAL A 280 -19.17 -7.91 3.37
C VAL A 280 -20.26 -8.97 3.52
N LEU A 281 -19.94 -10.25 3.27
CA LEU A 281 -20.90 -11.34 3.40
C LEU A 281 -21.38 -11.51 4.85
N MET A 282 -20.50 -11.40 5.85
CA MET A 282 -20.88 -11.42 7.25
C MET A 282 -21.80 -10.27 7.65
N LEU A 283 -21.54 -9.06 7.13
CA LEU A 283 -22.37 -7.88 7.40
C LEU A 283 -23.76 -7.99 6.74
N CYS A 284 -23.84 -8.53 5.52
CA CYS A 284 -25.09 -8.58 4.77
C CYS A 284 -25.96 -9.80 5.06
N ARG A 285 -25.36 -10.94 5.37
CA ARG A 285 -26.09 -12.23 5.49
C ARG A 285 -25.92 -12.94 6.83
N GLY A 286 -24.95 -12.55 7.66
CA GLY A 286 -24.59 -13.30 8.87
C GLY A 286 -24.02 -14.70 8.52
N ASP A 287 -24.19 -15.67 9.43
CA ASP A 287 -23.68 -17.06 9.29
C ASP A 287 -24.56 -17.96 8.41
N ARG A 288 -25.10 -17.48 7.29
CA ARG A 288 -25.88 -18.29 6.37
C ARG A 288 -24.98 -19.15 5.48
N GLU A 289 -25.52 -20.30 5.03
CA GLU A 289 -24.82 -21.23 4.12
C GLU A 289 -24.28 -20.55 2.85
N PHE A 290 -23.17 -21.10 2.34
CA PHE A 290 -22.50 -20.59 1.13
C PHE A 290 -23.44 -20.64 -0.07
N SER A 291 -23.57 -19.51 -0.76
CA SER A 291 -24.32 -19.38 -2.01
C SER A 291 -23.43 -18.79 -3.10
N TRP A 292 -23.30 -19.48 -4.21
CA TRP A 292 -22.52 -19.00 -5.36
C TRP A 292 -23.02 -17.65 -5.89
N LEU A 293 -24.33 -17.42 -5.90
CA LEU A 293 -24.89 -16.15 -6.35
C LEU A 293 -24.48 -15.00 -5.46
N SER A 294 -24.56 -15.16 -4.13
CA SER A 294 -24.13 -14.14 -3.19
C SER A 294 -22.62 -13.91 -3.22
N HIS A 295 -21.85 -14.98 -3.46
CA HIS A 295 -20.42 -14.89 -3.65
C HIS A 295 -20.07 -14.05 -4.89
N ALA A 296 -20.67 -14.36 -6.05
CA ALA A 296 -20.44 -13.63 -7.28
C ALA A 296 -20.92 -12.18 -7.21
N LEU A 297 -22.10 -11.92 -6.63
CA LEU A 297 -22.63 -10.57 -6.45
C LEU A 297 -21.76 -9.72 -5.53
N SER A 298 -21.27 -10.28 -4.41
CA SER A 298 -20.36 -9.56 -3.53
C SER A 298 -19.02 -9.24 -4.18
N CYS A 299 -18.45 -10.18 -4.96
CA CYS A 299 -17.24 -9.92 -5.75
C CYS A 299 -17.45 -8.79 -6.75
N PHE A 300 -18.54 -8.86 -7.52
CA PHE A 300 -18.84 -7.84 -8.51
C PHE A 300 -19.07 -6.46 -7.87
N PHE A 301 -19.86 -6.39 -6.80
CA PHE A 301 -20.12 -5.14 -6.08
C PHE A 301 -18.83 -4.51 -5.53
N ILE A 302 -17.99 -5.30 -4.84
CA ILE A 302 -16.72 -4.80 -4.29
C ILE A 302 -15.81 -4.31 -5.41
N LEU A 303 -15.61 -5.10 -6.48
CA LEU A 303 -14.72 -4.72 -7.57
C LEU A 303 -15.23 -3.50 -8.33
N THR A 304 -16.54 -3.38 -8.57
CA THR A 304 -17.12 -2.20 -9.21
C THR A 304 -16.90 -0.96 -8.35
N PHE A 305 -17.13 -1.04 -7.04
CA PHE A 305 -16.90 0.07 -6.12
C PHE A 305 -15.43 0.50 -6.09
N VAL A 306 -14.51 -0.46 -5.97
CA VAL A 306 -13.06 -0.21 -5.98
C VAL A 306 -12.60 0.37 -7.32
N LEU A 307 -13.12 -0.12 -8.43
CA LEU A 307 -12.84 0.39 -9.77
C LEU A 307 -13.28 1.85 -9.92
N LEU A 308 -14.47 2.19 -9.46
CA LEU A 308 -14.96 3.58 -9.48
C LEU A 308 -14.04 4.48 -8.64
N LEU A 309 -13.64 4.06 -7.45
CA LEU A 309 -12.68 4.82 -6.64
C LEU A 309 -11.35 5.04 -7.38
N ALA A 310 -10.79 4.00 -8.02
CA ALA A 310 -9.54 4.12 -8.77
C ALA A 310 -9.64 5.03 -10.01
N ILE A 311 -10.81 5.11 -10.64
CA ILE A 311 -11.06 5.98 -11.79
C ILE A 311 -11.16 7.45 -11.36
N PHE A 312 -11.93 7.74 -10.32
CA PHE A 312 -12.25 9.11 -9.93
C PHE A 312 -11.19 9.81 -9.10
N VAL A 313 -10.30 9.05 -8.43
CA VAL A 313 -9.21 9.65 -7.66
C VAL A 313 -8.06 10.02 -8.60
N PRO A 314 -7.60 11.28 -8.60
CA PRO A 314 -6.58 11.75 -9.54
C PRO A 314 -5.15 11.38 -9.13
N ASP A 315 -4.87 11.23 -7.83
CA ASP A 315 -3.51 11.01 -7.30
C ASP A 315 -3.51 10.00 -6.16
N ILE A 316 -2.58 9.06 -6.21
CA ILE A 316 -2.39 8.00 -5.20
C ILE A 316 -2.07 8.58 -3.81
N ARG A 317 -1.41 9.75 -3.74
CA ARG A 317 -1.12 10.45 -2.48
C ARG A 317 -2.40 10.73 -1.68
N ASN A 318 -3.46 11.14 -2.38
CA ASN A 318 -4.74 11.44 -1.75
C ASN A 318 -5.35 10.18 -1.10
N VAL A 319 -5.24 9.03 -1.77
CA VAL A 319 -5.68 7.75 -1.20
C VAL A 319 -4.87 7.40 0.03
N PHE A 320 -3.54 7.38 -0.08
CA PHE A 320 -2.65 7.09 1.04
C PHE A 320 -2.83 8.07 2.21
N GLY A 321 -3.02 9.35 1.89
CA GLY A 321 -3.24 10.39 2.89
C GLY A 321 -4.53 10.17 3.67
N VAL A 322 -5.66 10.07 2.99
CA VAL A 322 -6.98 9.92 3.63
C VAL A 322 -7.11 8.59 4.35
N VAL A 323 -6.74 7.48 3.69
CA VAL A 323 -6.85 6.14 4.27
C VAL A 323 -5.86 5.98 5.42
N GLY A 324 -4.62 6.47 5.25
CA GLY A 324 -3.60 6.43 6.29
C GLY A 324 -3.97 7.24 7.53
N SER A 325 -4.50 8.45 7.34
CA SER A 325 -4.91 9.30 8.47
C SER A 325 -6.18 8.83 9.18
N THR A 326 -7.06 8.10 8.51
CA THR A 326 -8.32 7.61 9.07
C THR A 326 -8.23 6.13 9.46
N THR A 327 -8.46 5.24 8.49
CA THR A 327 -8.60 3.80 8.73
C THR A 327 -7.33 3.17 9.28
N SER A 328 -6.17 3.47 8.65
CA SER A 328 -4.90 2.87 9.08
C SER A 328 -4.50 3.36 10.48
N THR A 329 -4.66 4.64 10.77
CA THR A 329 -4.40 5.20 12.11
C THR A 329 -5.32 4.58 13.16
N CYS A 330 -6.59 4.40 12.87
CA CYS A 330 -7.52 3.70 13.76
C CYS A 330 -7.09 2.25 14.02
N LEU A 331 -6.73 1.50 12.96
CA LEU A 331 -6.34 0.10 13.06
C LEU A 331 -5.00 -0.11 13.78
N LEU A 332 -4.03 0.80 13.57
CA LEU A 332 -2.70 0.69 14.14
C LEU A 332 -2.62 1.16 15.61
N PHE A 333 -3.33 2.23 15.95
CA PHE A 333 -3.14 2.92 17.23
C PHE A 333 -4.40 2.89 18.11
N VAL A 334 -5.57 3.24 17.56
CA VAL A 334 -6.77 3.47 18.37
C VAL A 334 -7.37 2.15 18.83
N TYR A 335 -7.64 1.23 17.92
CA TYR A 335 -8.28 -0.04 18.25
C TYR A 335 -7.44 -0.94 19.14
N PRO A 336 -6.14 -1.13 18.95
CA PRO A 336 -5.33 -1.93 19.85
C PRO A 336 -5.37 -1.40 21.30
N GLY A 337 -5.25 -0.08 21.45
CA GLY A 337 -5.35 0.57 22.77
C GLY A 337 -6.73 0.35 23.41
N MET A 338 -7.80 0.57 22.65
CA MET A 338 -9.17 0.38 23.12
C MET A 338 -9.47 -1.07 23.50
N PHE A 339 -9.03 -2.06 22.69
CA PHE A 339 -9.22 -3.48 23.00
C PHE A 339 -8.41 -3.93 24.19
N TYR A 340 -7.16 -3.48 24.30
CA TYR A 340 -6.34 -3.76 25.47
C TYR A 340 -7.05 -3.29 26.75
N LEU A 341 -7.52 -2.05 26.79
CA LEU A 341 -8.25 -1.49 27.93
C LEU A 341 -9.57 -2.22 28.23
N ARG A 342 -10.24 -2.77 27.21
CA ARG A 342 -11.51 -3.48 27.39
C ARG A 342 -11.35 -4.93 27.86
N ILE A 343 -10.29 -5.60 27.43
CA ILE A 343 -10.07 -7.04 27.67
C ILE A 343 -9.15 -7.27 28.87
N SER A 344 -8.22 -6.34 29.11
CA SER A 344 -7.29 -6.43 30.23
C SER A 344 -8.04 -6.31 31.57
N SER A 345 -7.74 -7.22 32.47
CA SER A 345 -8.19 -7.16 33.88
C SER A 345 -7.27 -6.26 34.73
N GLU A 346 -6.28 -5.64 34.15
CA GLU A 346 -5.33 -4.78 34.85
C GLU A 346 -5.96 -3.45 35.28
N PRO A 347 -5.56 -2.89 36.42
CA PRO A 347 -6.08 -1.59 36.86
C PRO A 347 -5.65 -0.48 35.85
N MET A 348 -6.53 0.51 35.70
CA MET A 348 -6.26 1.66 34.76
C MET A 348 -4.98 2.43 35.10
N ARG A 349 -4.44 2.28 36.30
CA ARG A 349 -3.18 2.91 36.75
C ARG A 349 -1.93 2.07 36.44
N SER A 350 -2.07 0.89 35.83
CA SER A 350 -0.90 0.10 35.44
C SER A 350 -0.13 0.80 34.28
N LEU A 351 1.17 0.57 34.23
CA LEU A 351 2.03 1.12 33.16
C LEU A 351 1.55 0.67 31.77
N SER A 352 1.06 -0.56 31.67
CA SER A 352 0.53 -1.14 30.44
C SER A 352 -0.74 -0.41 29.99
N SER A 353 -1.68 -0.14 30.93
CA SER A 353 -2.91 0.60 30.63
C SER A 353 -2.62 2.07 30.27
N ALA A 354 -1.68 2.72 30.97
CA ALA A 354 -1.23 4.05 30.62
C ALA A 354 -0.60 4.10 29.21
N GLY A 355 0.22 3.09 28.85
CA GLY A 355 0.78 2.95 27.51
C GLY A 355 -0.30 2.78 26.43
N ALA A 356 -1.34 2.00 26.70
CA ALA A 356 -2.46 1.82 25.76
C ALA A 356 -3.25 3.12 25.55
N VAL A 357 -3.51 3.89 26.60
CA VAL A 357 -4.16 5.22 26.52
C VAL A 357 -3.29 6.18 25.74
N LEU A 358 -2.00 6.25 26.05
CA LEU A 358 -1.04 7.13 25.36
C LEU A 358 -1.00 6.81 23.86
N LEU A 359 -0.93 5.54 23.50
CA LEU A 359 -0.96 5.09 22.12
C LEU A 359 -2.22 5.57 21.40
N MET A 360 -3.38 5.39 22.00
CA MET A 360 -4.68 5.80 21.44
C MET A 360 -4.74 7.32 21.25
N VAL A 361 -4.29 8.10 22.24
CA VAL A 361 -4.30 9.58 22.17
C VAL A 361 -3.36 10.07 21.10
N ILE A 362 -2.13 9.54 21.01
CA ILE A 362 -1.16 9.90 19.98
C ILE A 362 -1.73 9.55 18.58
N GLY A 363 -2.30 8.37 18.41
CA GLY A 363 -2.91 7.96 17.15
C GLY A 363 -4.02 8.91 16.71
N LEU A 364 -4.97 9.21 17.61
CA LEU A 364 -6.05 10.16 17.31
C LEU A 364 -5.52 11.55 16.95
N PHE A 365 -4.56 12.06 17.72
CA PHE A 365 -3.98 13.37 17.46
C PHE A 365 -3.30 13.43 16.09
N VAL A 366 -2.44 12.46 15.77
CA VAL A 366 -1.73 12.39 14.49
C VAL A 366 -2.72 12.20 13.32
N GLY A 367 -3.71 11.31 13.47
CA GLY A 367 -4.71 11.07 12.42
C GLY A 367 -5.55 12.31 12.11
N VAL A 368 -6.08 12.97 13.14
CA VAL A 368 -6.88 14.20 12.98
C VAL A 368 -6.03 15.34 12.42
N LEU A 369 -4.83 15.55 12.94
CA LEU A 369 -3.94 16.59 12.44
C LEU A 369 -3.60 16.40 10.97
N SER A 370 -3.21 15.18 10.57
CA SER A 370 -2.89 14.86 9.17
C SER A 370 -4.11 15.05 8.26
N LEU A 371 -5.28 14.58 8.69
CA LEU A 371 -6.52 14.74 7.91
C LEU A 371 -6.89 16.22 7.74
N CYS A 372 -6.80 17.02 8.80
CA CYS A 372 -7.07 18.46 8.72
C CYS A 372 -6.14 19.16 7.73
N VAL A 373 -4.83 18.86 7.76
CA VAL A 373 -3.87 19.47 6.85
C VAL A 373 -4.11 19.04 5.40
N ILE A 374 -4.48 17.76 5.16
CA ILE A 374 -4.83 17.26 3.83
C ILE A 374 -6.06 17.99 3.29
N ILE A 375 -7.12 18.14 4.10
CA ILE A 375 -8.34 18.87 3.70
C ILE A 375 -8.01 20.34 3.39
N VAL A 376 -7.23 21.00 4.23
CA VAL A 376 -6.80 22.39 4.00
C VAL A 376 -6.02 22.50 2.67
N SER A 377 -5.12 21.55 2.40
CA SER A 377 -4.37 21.54 1.13
C SER A 377 -5.29 21.40 -0.09
N TRP A 378 -6.38 20.65 0.00
CA TRP A 378 -7.36 20.52 -1.08
C TRP A 378 -8.19 21.79 -1.29
N VAL A 379 -8.57 22.46 -0.20
CA VAL A 379 -9.36 23.70 -0.26
C VAL A 379 -8.54 24.86 -0.82
N GLN A 380 -7.24 24.91 -0.52
CA GLN A 380 -6.36 26.00 -0.98
C GLN A 380 -5.91 25.82 -2.44
N GLY A 381 -6.13 24.62 -3.03
CA GLY A 381 -5.72 24.30 -4.39
C GLY A 381 -4.18 24.17 -4.53
N PRO A 382 -3.71 23.73 -5.71
CA PRO A 382 -2.28 23.62 -6.00
C PRO A 382 -1.61 24.99 -6.15
#